data_d7406946c266214e3b477470667344b3
#
_entry.id   d7406946c266214e3b477470667344b3
#
_cell.length_a   1.000
_cell.length_b   1.000
_cell.length_c   1.000
_cell.angle_alpha   90.00
_cell.angle_beta   90.00
_cell.angle_gamma   90.00
#
_symmetry.space_group_name_H-M   'P 1'
#
loop_
_entity.id
_entity.type
_entity.pdbx_description
1 polymer ?
#
loop_
_entity_poly.entity_id
_entity_poly.type
_entity_poly.pdbx_seq_one_letter_code
_entity_poly.pdbx_strand_id
1 'polypeptide(L)'
;MPYYEKGQVRIRYEEAGAGFPLLVTPGGGLNSRISNWPTAVINAMEAFKNDFRVITMDQRNASGGESTGPVQVDNPWDAFADDQLGLMDHLGIREFFCMGYCIGGCFAGKLMQRSPNRVVAAVFCQTVGHRPENPTIMYRHSKDNRATDFLKRRPGGDGSAERPGKSAARIARARPKKGSGSSF
;
A
#
# COMPACT_ATOMS: atom_id res chain seq x y z
N MET A 1 2.26 -13.66 -20.21
CA MET A 1 1.97 -12.70 -19.12
C MET A 1 1.53 -11.39 -19.76
N PRO A 2 0.49 -10.72 -19.27
CA PRO A 2 0.01 -9.50 -19.88
C PRO A 2 0.88 -8.29 -19.56
N TYR A 3 0.96 -7.35 -20.52
CA TYR A 3 1.64 -6.08 -20.41
C TYR A 3 0.75 -4.94 -20.91
N TYR A 4 0.82 -3.82 -20.22
CA TYR A 4 0.39 -2.52 -20.71
C TYR A 4 1.59 -1.78 -21.29
N GLU A 5 1.47 -1.25 -22.49
CA GLU A 5 2.55 -0.54 -23.17
C GLU A 5 2.08 0.83 -23.65
N LYS A 6 2.92 1.85 -23.41
CA LYS A 6 2.70 3.21 -23.91
C LYS A 6 4.04 3.90 -24.18
N GLY A 7 4.36 4.06 -25.45
CA GLY A 7 5.65 4.59 -25.86
C GLY A 7 6.80 3.70 -25.37
N GLN A 8 7.67 4.23 -24.54
CA GLN A 8 8.80 3.49 -23.94
C GLN A 8 8.46 2.82 -22.62
N VAL A 9 7.22 3.00 -22.13
CA VAL A 9 6.77 2.39 -20.87
C VAL A 9 6.16 1.04 -21.17
N ARG A 10 6.60 0.03 -20.41
CA ARG A 10 6.05 -1.32 -20.44
C ARG A 10 5.83 -1.78 -19.01
N ILE A 11 4.59 -2.06 -18.67
CA ILE A 11 4.16 -2.41 -17.32
C ILE A 11 3.60 -3.83 -17.32
N ARG A 12 4.24 -4.73 -16.57
CA ARG A 12 3.72 -6.04 -16.28
C ARG A 12 2.58 -5.94 -15.28
N TYR A 13 1.48 -6.63 -15.54
CA TYR A 13 0.38 -6.71 -14.60
C TYR A 13 -0.20 -8.13 -14.50
N GLU A 14 -0.97 -8.37 -13.48
CA GLU A 14 -1.76 -9.58 -13.29
C GLU A 14 -3.15 -9.21 -12.80
N GLU A 15 -4.12 -10.07 -13.15
CA GLU A 15 -5.50 -9.96 -12.73
C GLU A 15 -5.99 -11.27 -12.14
N ALA A 16 -6.89 -11.19 -11.15
CA ALA A 16 -7.56 -12.34 -10.58
C ALA A 16 -9.00 -11.99 -10.19
N GLY A 17 -9.91 -12.94 -10.34
CA GLY A 17 -11.31 -12.76 -9.97
C GLY A 17 -12.12 -11.96 -10.97
N ALA A 18 -13.32 -11.55 -10.53
CA ALA A 18 -14.27 -10.78 -11.30
C ALA A 18 -15.07 -9.85 -10.36
N GLY A 19 -15.74 -8.84 -10.92
CA GLY A 19 -16.54 -7.89 -10.16
C GLY A 19 -15.98 -6.46 -10.23
N PHE A 20 -16.22 -5.66 -9.18
CA PHE A 20 -15.74 -4.30 -9.17
C PHE A 20 -14.19 -4.25 -9.10
N PRO A 21 -13.54 -3.39 -9.89
CA PRO A 21 -12.08 -3.35 -9.97
C PRO A 21 -11.43 -2.89 -8.65
N LEU A 22 -10.42 -3.63 -8.21
CA LEU A 22 -9.57 -3.32 -7.05
C LEU A 22 -8.10 -3.34 -7.47
N LEU A 23 -7.49 -2.17 -7.58
CA LEU A 23 -6.05 -2.06 -7.80
C LEU A 23 -5.31 -2.25 -6.48
N VAL A 24 -4.45 -3.26 -6.40
CA VAL A 24 -3.67 -3.59 -5.20
C VAL A 24 -2.17 -3.39 -5.45
N THR A 25 -1.51 -2.71 -4.51
CA THR A 25 -0.07 -2.43 -4.60
C THR A 25 0.65 -3.00 -3.38
N PRO A 26 1.58 -3.96 -3.57
CA PRO A 26 2.33 -4.55 -2.46
C PRO A 26 3.38 -3.58 -1.91
N GLY A 27 3.92 -3.89 -0.75
CA GLY A 27 5.08 -3.22 -0.20
C GLY A 27 6.36 -3.49 -1.00
N GLY A 28 7.46 -2.91 -0.57
CA GLY A 28 8.78 -3.12 -1.19
C GLY A 28 9.50 -1.84 -1.62
N GLY A 29 9.04 -0.67 -1.16
CA GLY A 29 9.61 0.60 -1.60
C GLY A 29 9.40 0.81 -3.11
N LEU A 30 10.37 1.37 -3.79
CA LEU A 30 10.33 1.53 -5.25
C LEU A 30 10.49 0.20 -6.01
N ASN A 31 10.78 -0.90 -5.30
CA ASN A 31 10.80 -2.26 -5.83
C ASN A 31 9.48 -3.01 -5.58
N SER A 32 8.39 -2.29 -5.37
CA SER A 32 7.05 -2.86 -5.28
C SER A 32 6.72 -3.60 -6.59
N ARG A 33 6.44 -4.90 -6.49
CA ARG A 33 6.23 -5.78 -7.63
C ARG A 33 5.35 -6.97 -7.26
N ILE A 34 4.79 -7.63 -8.24
CA ILE A 34 3.85 -8.74 -8.09
C ILE A 34 4.44 -9.87 -7.24
N SER A 35 5.72 -10.19 -7.44
CA SER A 35 6.40 -11.25 -6.68
C SER A 35 6.58 -10.96 -5.18
N ASN A 36 6.18 -9.79 -4.69
CA ASN A 36 6.16 -9.49 -3.25
C ASN A 36 4.90 -10.01 -2.55
N TRP A 37 3.84 -10.35 -3.28
CA TRP A 37 2.58 -10.82 -2.68
C TRP A 37 2.72 -12.10 -1.84
N PRO A 38 3.48 -13.13 -2.23
CA PRO A 38 3.62 -14.34 -1.42
C PRO A 38 4.23 -14.13 -0.04
N THR A 39 5.00 -13.05 0.15
CA THR A 39 5.64 -12.69 1.42
C THR A 39 4.92 -11.55 2.16
N ALA A 40 3.86 -11.02 1.61
CA ALA A 40 3.04 -9.99 2.26
C ALA A 40 2.24 -10.59 3.42
N VAL A 41 1.87 -9.74 4.40
CA VAL A 41 1.03 -10.15 5.54
C VAL A 41 -0.30 -10.73 5.08
N ILE A 42 -0.85 -10.17 4.00
CA ILE A 42 -2.02 -10.69 3.29
C ILE A 42 -1.69 -10.64 1.81
N ASN A 43 -1.80 -11.76 1.11
CA ASN A 43 -1.77 -11.77 -0.34
C ASN A 43 -3.11 -11.28 -0.88
N ALA A 44 -3.17 -10.01 -1.27
CA ALA A 44 -4.42 -9.38 -1.69
C ALA A 44 -5.00 -10.02 -2.98
N MET A 45 -4.14 -10.54 -3.87
CA MET A 45 -4.58 -11.24 -5.07
C MET A 45 -5.41 -12.49 -4.73
N GLU A 46 -4.99 -13.23 -3.71
CA GLU A 46 -5.69 -14.43 -3.26
C GLU A 46 -6.88 -14.11 -2.35
N ALA A 47 -6.71 -13.12 -1.46
CA ALA A 47 -7.71 -12.81 -0.44
C ALA A 47 -8.99 -12.20 -1.00
N PHE A 48 -8.89 -11.43 -2.10
CA PHE A 48 -10.03 -10.65 -2.62
C PHE A 48 -10.55 -11.11 -3.98
N LYS A 49 -9.95 -12.12 -4.62
CA LYS A 49 -10.35 -12.58 -5.96
C LYS A 49 -11.77 -13.12 -6.07
N ASN A 50 -12.38 -13.53 -4.95
CA ASN A 50 -13.76 -14.03 -4.97
C ASN A 50 -14.80 -12.89 -4.97
N ASP A 51 -14.42 -11.68 -4.57
CA ASP A 51 -15.31 -10.54 -4.39
C ASP A 51 -15.04 -9.41 -5.38
N PHE A 52 -13.80 -9.34 -5.93
CA PHE A 52 -13.34 -8.25 -6.78
C PHE A 52 -12.57 -8.76 -8.00
N ARG A 53 -12.57 -7.95 -9.07
CA ARG A 53 -11.55 -8.03 -10.11
C ARG A 53 -10.28 -7.37 -9.57
N VAL A 54 -9.39 -8.17 -9.01
CA VAL A 54 -8.17 -7.70 -8.38
C VAL A 54 -7.09 -7.51 -9.43
N ILE A 55 -6.47 -6.34 -9.47
CA ILE A 55 -5.42 -5.98 -10.43
C ILE A 55 -4.17 -5.59 -9.65
N THR A 56 -3.03 -6.08 -10.07
CA THR A 56 -1.73 -5.71 -9.52
C THR A 56 -0.71 -5.52 -10.63
N MET A 57 0.36 -4.77 -10.36
CA MET A 57 1.42 -4.52 -11.36
C MET A 57 2.79 -4.42 -10.69
N ASP A 58 3.83 -4.66 -11.48
CA ASP A 58 5.18 -4.25 -11.11
C ASP A 58 5.32 -2.73 -11.30
N GLN A 59 5.87 -2.04 -10.31
CA GLN A 59 6.21 -0.62 -10.52
C GLN A 59 7.33 -0.49 -11.57
N ARG A 60 7.29 0.60 -12.35
CA ARG A 60 8.29 0.88 -13.37
C ARG A 60 9.71 0.77 -12.78
N ASN A 61 10.57 0.00 -13.43
CA ASN A 61 11.97 -0.22 -13.07
C ASN A 61 12.17 -0.82 -11.66
N ALA A 62 11.16 -1.48 -11.10
CA ALA A 62 11.32 -2.22 -9.85
C ALA A 62 12.38 -3.32 -10.01
N SER A 63 13.40 -3.34 -9.15
CA SER A 63 14.43 -4.37 -9.18
C SER A 63 13.81 -5.77 -8.97
N GLY A 64 14.07 -6.68 -9.90
CA GLY A 64 13.49 -8.03 -9.92
C GLY A 64 12.02 -8.06 -10.39
N GLY A 65 11.48 -6.95 -10.88
CA GLY A 65 10.23 -6.88 -11.63
C GLY A 65 10.47 -6.90 -13.15
N GLU A 66 9.38 -6.90 -13.92
CA GLU A 66 9.43 -6.97 -15.38
C GLU A 66 8.94 -5.68 -16.06
N SER A 67 8.61 -4.65 -15.28
CA SER A 67 8.20 -3.34 -15.79
C SER A 67 9.39 -2.45 -16.07
N THR A 68 9.38 -1.78 -17.23
CA THR A 68 10.45 -0.91 -17.68
C THR A 68 9.92 0.43 -18.20
N GLY A 69 10.78 1.44 -18.22
CA GLY A 69 10.46 2.73 -18.80
C GLY A 69 11.48 3.80 -18.43
N PRO A 70 11.34 5.02 -18.99
CA PRO A 70 12.21 6.13 -18.65
C PRO A 70 12.19 6.46 -17.17
N VAL A 71 13.36 6.73 -16.59
CA VAL A 71 13.47 7.23 -15.23
C VAL A 71 13.01 8.68 -15.18
N GLN A 72 12.04 8.99 -14.33
CA GLN A 72 11.57 10.35 -14.09
C GLN A 72 12.17 10.87 -12.79
N VAL A 73 13.05 11.86 -12.91
CA VAL A 73 13.80 12.40 -11.77
C VAL A 73 13.01 13.53 -11.08
N ASP A 74 12.37 14.40 -11.88
CA ASP A 74 11.72 15.61 -11.37
C ASP A 74 10.38 15.30 -10.66
N ASN A 75 9.55 14.43 -11.25
CA ASN A 75 8.23 14.10 -10.73
C ASN A 75 7.98 12.57 -10.74
N PRO A 76 8.76 11.78 -10.00
CA PRO A 76 8.65 10.32 -10.05
C PRO A 76 7.28 9.81 -9.60
N TRP A 77 6.65 10.45 -8.63
CA TRP A 77 5.32 10.07 -8.16
C TRP A 77 4.22 10.26 -9.21
N ASP A 78 4.35 11.30 -10.05
CA ASP A 78 3.42 11.52 -11.17
C ASP A 78 3.60 10.43 -12.23
N ALA A 79 4.83 10.04 -12.53
CA ALA A 79 5.10 8.96 -13.48
C ALA A 79 4.52 7.61 -13.02
N PHE A 80 4.64 7.26 -11.73
CA PHE A 80 4.02 6.05 -11.19
C PHE A 80 2.50 6.11 -11.24
N ALA A 81 1.91 7.27 -10.95
CA ALA A 81 0.46 7.44 -11.07
C ALA A 81 -0.02 7.35 -12.53
N ASP A 82 0.74 7.90 -13.46
CA ASP A 82 0.44 7.82 -14.90
C ASP A 82 0.49 6.37 -15.41
N ASP A 83 1.40 5.54 -14.91
CA ASP A 83 1.46 4.12 -15.23
C ASP A 83 0.22 3.37 -14.71
N GLN A 84 -0.16 3.64 -13.47
CA GLN A 84 -1.31 2.99 -12.83
C GLN A 84 -2.62 3.41 -13.50
N LEU A 85 -2.80 4.70 -13.77
CA LEU A 85 -3.96 5.21 -14.50
C LEU A 85 -4.00 4.72 -15.94
N GLY A 86 -2.85 4.68 -16.60
CA GLY A 86 -2.73 4.16 -17.96
C GLY A 86 -3.06 2.68 -18.04
N LEU A 87 -2.66 1.89 -17.04
CA LEU A 87 -3.09 0.49 -16.93
C LEU A 87 -4.61 0.37 -16.77
N MET A 88 -5.24 1.20 -15.91
CA MET A 88 -6.69 1.21 -15.76
C MET A 88 -7.39 1.58 -17.09
N ASP A 89 -6.85 2.54 -17.83
CA ASP A 89 -7.38 2.92 -19.15
C ASP A 89 -7.25 1.78 -20.16
N HIS A 90 -6.10 1.10 -20.19
CA HIS A 90 -5.84 -0.08 -21.02
C HIS A 90 -6.85 -1.21 -20.76
N LEU A 91 -7.25 -1.39 -19.51
CA LEU A 91 -8.22 -2.39 -19.07
C LEU A 91 -9.68 -1.92 -19.21
N GLY A 92 -9.94 -0.71 -19.71
CA GLY A 92 -11.26 -0.12 -19.86
C GLY A 92 -11.93 0.22 -18.52
N ILE A 93 -11.16 0.43 -17.46
CA ILE A 93 -11.64 0.67 -16.10
C ILE A 93 -11.72 2.18 -15.84
N ARG A 94 -12.93 2.69 -15.63
CA ARG A 94 -13.16 4.11 -15.33
C ARG A 94 -13.07 4.42 -13.85
N GLU A 95 -13.65 3.56 -13.02
CA GLU A 95 -13.72 3.72 -11.56
C GLU A 95 -13.21 2.45 -10.88
N PHE A 96 -12.49 2.59 -9.79
CA PHE A 96 -11.89 1.48 -9.08
C PHE A 96 -11.66 1.79 -7.60
N PHE A 97 -11.56 0.74 -6.80
CA PHE A 97 -10.98 0.81 -5.47
C PHE A 97 -9.46 0.67 -5.55
N CYS A 98 -8.74 1.25 -4.59
CA CYS A 98 -7.32 0.98 -4.45
C CYS A 98 -6.95 0.54 -3.03
N MET A 99 -5.96 -0.35 -2.94
CA MET A 99 -5.41 -0.82 -1.66
C MET A 99 -3.90 -0.88 -1.75
N GLY A 100 -3.23 -0.22 -0.82
CA GLY A 100 -1.77 -0.14 -0.83
C GLY A 100 -1.14 -0.51 0.50
N TYR A 101 -0.14 -1.38 0.45
CA TYR A 101 0.69 -1.75 1.59
C TYR A 101 1.99 -0.95 1.61
N CYS A 102 2.39 -0.43 2.79
CA CYS A 102 3.64 0.30 2.95
C CYS A 102 3.73 1.46 1.93
N ILE A 103 4.67 1.42 1.00
CA ILE A 103 4.79 2.40 -0.11
C ILE A 103 3.55 2.42 -1.01
N GLY A 104 2.83 1.30 -1.11
CA GLY A 104 1.59 1.19 -1.88
C GLY A 104 0.53 2.18 -1.44
N GLY A 105 0.50 2.54 -0.14
CA GLY A 105 -0.38 3.60 0.34
C GLY A 105 -0.01 4.99 -0.22
N CYS A 106 1.28 5.26 -0.43
CA CYS A 106 1.71 6.51 -1.08
C CYS A 106 1.26 6.56 -2.54
N PHE A 107 1.34 5.45 -3.27
CA PHE A 107 0.80 5.35 -4.64
C PHE A 107 -0.72 5.58 -4.66
N ALA A 108 -1.47 4.93 -3.75
CA ALA A 108 -2.91 5.13 -3.63
C ALA A 108 -3.27 6.60 -3.34
N GLY A 109 -2.53 7.25 -2.41
CA GLY A 109 -2.71 8.67 -2.11
C GLY A 109 -2.45 9.56 -3.32
N LYS A 110 -1.41 9.25 -4.12
CA LYS A 110 -1.11 9.99 -5.34
C LYS A 110 -2.19 9.79 -6.41
N LEU A 111 -2.75 8.59 -6.55
CA LEU A 111 -3.89 8.32 -7.43
C LEU A 111 -5.11 9.13 -7.04
N MET A 112 -5.45 9.18 -5.74
CA MET A 112 -6.56 10.00 -5.23
C MET A 112 -6.36 11.48 -5.52
N GLN A 113 -5.13 11.99 -5.41
CA GLN A 113 -4.79 13.37 -5.73
C GLN A 113 -4.94 13.65 -7.24
N ARG A 114 -4.47 12.75 -8.09
CA ARG A 114 -4.44 12.90 -9.55
C ARG A 114 -5.79 12.65 -10.23
N SER A 115 -6.57 11.73 -9.69
CA SER A 115 -7.84 11.28 -10.29
C SER A 115 -8.89 10.99 -9.23
N PRO A 116 -9.32 12.02 -8.47
CA PRO A 116 -10.27 11.84 -7.35
C PRO A 116 -11.61 11.26 -7.80
N ASN A 117 -12.02 11.51 -9.04
CA ASN A 117 -13.28 11.01 -9.59
C ASN A 117 -13.21 9.54 -10.05
N ARG A 118 -12.03 8.94 -10.07
CA ARG A 118 -11.82 7.54 -10.49
C ARG A 118 -11.59 6.61 -9.30
N VAL A 119 -10.98 7.10 -8.23
CA VAL A 119 -10.73 6.33 -7.01
C VAL A 119 -11.93 6.46 -6.08
N VAL A 120 -12.82 5.47 -6.12
CA VAL A 120 -14.08 5.46 -5.35
C VAL A 120 -13.79 5.29 -3.85
N ALA A 121 -12.83 4.45 -3.50
CA ALA A 121 -12.35 4.26 -2.12
C ALA A 121 -10.90 3.78 -2.11
N ALA A 122 -10.21 4.03 -1.00
CA ALA A 122 -8.84 3.60 -0.80
C ALA A 122 -8.62 2.98 0.58
N VAL A 123 -7.83 1.90 0.63
CA VAL A 123 -7.38 1.28 1.87
C VAL A 123 -5.86 1.45 2.00
N PHE A 124 -5.45 2.06 3.09
CA PHE A 124 -4.04 2.31 3.41
C PHE A 124 -3.57 1.35 4.50
N CYS A 125 -2.73 0.39 4.13
CA CYS A 125 -2.22 -0.63 5.04
C CYS A 125 -0.77 -0.32 5.42
N GLN A 126 -0.53 0.04 6.68
CA GLN A 126 0.81 0.34 7.21
C GLN A 126 1.59 1.32 6.31
N THR A 127 0.91 2.35 5.83
CA THR A 127 1.47 3.31 4.89
C THR A 127 2.70 4.00 5.47
N VAL A 128 3.78 3.99 4.72
CA VAL A 128 4.93 4.85 5.00
C VAL A 128 4.56 6.28 4.62
N GLY A 129 5.03 7.23 5.41
CA GLY A 129 4.71 8.63 5.17
C GLY A 129 5.61 9.55 5.93
N HIS A 130 5.53 10.81 5.55
CA HIS A 130 6.28 11.90 6.14
C HIS A 130 5.30 12.79 6.91
N ARG A 131 5.54 12.99 8.19
CA ARG A 131 4.81 13.96 8.99
C ARG A 131 5.62 15.26 9.04
N PRO A 132 4.99 16.42 8.84
CA PRO A 132 5.68 17.71 8.99
C PRO A 132 6.39 17.86 10.33
N GLU A 133 5.81 17.29 11.40
CA GLU A 133 6.35 17.33 12.76
C GLU A 133 7.57 16.40 12.94
N ASN A 134 7.73 15.41 12.06
CA ASN A 134 8.82 14.44 12.11
C ASN A 134 9.58 14.30 10.78
N PRO A 135 10.03 15.41 10.17
CA PRO A 135 10.58 15.40 8.82
C PRO A 135 11.88 14.61 8.67
N THR A 136 12.56 14.29 9.75
CA THR A 136 13.93 13.77 9.70
C THR A 136 14.10 12.36 10.27
N ILE A 137 13.07 11.76 10.90
CA ILE A 137 13.23 10.48 11.59
C ILE A 137 13.62 9.35 10.62
N MET A 138 12.90 9.19 9.52
CA MET A 138 13.20 8.16 8.52
C MET A 138 14.55 8.41 7.82
N TYR A 139 14.86 9.67 7.53
CA TYR A 139 16.11 10.04 6.86
C TYR A 139 17.32 9.87 7.77
N ARG A 140 17.21 10.22 9.05
CA ARG A 140 18.27 9.99 10.04
C ARG A 140 18.53 8.50 10.27
N HIS A 141 17.49 7.69 10.37
CA HIS A 141 17.64 6.23 10.52
C HIS A 141 18.31 5.57 9.32
N SER A 142 18.04 6.02 8.11
CA SER A 142 18.67 5.44 6.92
C SER A 142 20.13 5.88 6.74
N LYS A 143 20.47 7.13 7.07
CA LYS A 143 21.84 7.64 6.93
C LYS A 143 22.79 7.21 8.04
N ASP A 144 22.31 7.13 9.26
CA ASP A 144 23.19 6.96 10.43
C ASP A 144 23.31 5.50 10.89
N ASN A 145 22.70 4.54 10.19
CA ASN A 145 22.64 3.11 10.59
C ASN A 145 22.15 2.91 12.05
N ARG A 146 21.46 3.91 12.63
CA ARG A 146 21.05 3.92 14.04
C ARG A 146 19.79 3.11 14.33
N ALA A 147 19.22 2.42 13.33
CA ALA A 147 18.12 1.49 13.60
C ALA A 147 18.54 0.41 14.61
N THR A 148 19.79 -0.01 14.55
CA THR A 148 20.39 -0.93 15.54
C THR A 148 20.61 -0.30 16.90
N ASP A 149 20.93 1.00 16.96
CA ASP A 149 21.11 1.72 18.22
C ASP A 149 19.79 2.03 18.92
N PHE A 150 18.72 2.26 18.18
CA PHE A 150 17.37 2.41 18.74
C PHE A 150 16.90 1.12 19.42
N LEU A 151 17.17 -0.03 18.81
CA LEU A 151 16.84 -1.32 19.41
C LEU A 151 17.70 -1.66 20.63
N LYS A 152 18.95 -1.19 20.67
CA LYS A 152 19.88 -1.36 21.81
C LYS A 152 19.58 -0.42 22.99
N ARG A 153 18.93 0.72 22.74
CA ARG A 153 18.61 1.74 23.75
C ARG A 153 17.24 1.56 24.40
N ARG A 154 16.54 0.45 24.18
CA ARG A 154 15.34 0.15 24.98
C ARG A 154 15.76 -0.01 26.44
N PRO A 155 15.16 0.73 27.40
CA PRO A 155 15.33 0.44 28.81
C PRO A 155 14.83 -1.01 29.04
N GLY A 156 15.71 -1.89 29.50
CA GLY A 156 15.38 -3.31 29.67
C GLY A 156 16.01 -4.27 28.66
N GLY A 157 17.12 -3.88 28.00
CA GLY A 157 17.83 -4.71 27.02
C GLY A 157 18.58 -5.92 27.58
N ASP A 158 18.02 -6.60 28.56
CA ASP A 158 18.47 -7.88 29.12
C ASP A 158 17.81 -9.11 28.46
N GLY A 159 17.18 -8.93 27.31
CA GLY A 159 16.62 -10.04 26.55
C GLY A 159 15.28 -10.58 27.06
N SER A 160 14.68 -10.02 28.11
CA SER A 160 13.34 -10.36 28.52
C SER A 160 12.32 -9.51 27.76
N ALA A 161 11.78 -10.05 26.68
CA ALA A 161 10.67 -9.44 25.96
C ALA A 161 9.43 -9.43 26.89
N GLU A 162 9.20 -8.32 27.58
CA GLU A 162 7.88 -8.08 28.15
C GLU A 162 6.85 -8.05 27.02
N ARG A 163 5.99 -9.07 27.00
CA ARG A 163 4.81 -9.09 26.13
C ARG A 163 4.00 -7.83 26.40
N PRO A 164 3.50 -7.11 25.39
CA PRO A 164 2.60 -5.99 25.61
C PRO A 164 1.33 -6.52 26.26
N GLY A 165 1.35 -6.56 27.59
CA GLY A 165 0.27 -7.02 28.42
C GLY A 165 -0.71 -5.89 28.68
N LYS A 166 -1.99 -6.16 28.45
CA LYS A 166 -3.12 -5.52 29.12
C LYS A 166 -3.72 -4.22 28.60
N SER A 167 -3.16 -3.49 27.64
CA SER A 167 -3.87 -2.31 27.13
C SER A 167 -4.86 -2.60 25.99
N ALA A 168 -4.63 -3.64 25.19
CA ALA A 168 -5.54 -4.04 24.12
C ALA A 168 -6.87 -4.65 24.65
N ALA A 169 -6.87 -5.23 25.84
CA ALA A 169 -8.07 -5.84 26.42
C ALA A 169 -9.08 -4.81 26.96
N ARG A 170 -8.70 -3.54 27.10
CA ARG A 170 -9.58 -2.51 27.68
C ARG A 170 -10.49 -1.83 26.64
N ILE A 171 -10.14 -1.90 25.36
CA ILE A 171 -10.93 -1.30 24.28
C ILE A 171 -12.11 -2.20 23.86
N ALA A 172 -11.99 -3.52 24.06
CA ALA A 172 -13.04 -4.47 23.67
C ALA A 172 -14.25 -4.57 24.63
N ARG A 173 -14.27 -3.83 25.75
CA ARG A 173 -15.36 -3.93 26.76
C ARG A 173 -16.31 -2.74 26.85
N ALA A 174 -16.25 -1.77 25.99
CA ALA A 174 -17.27 -0.71 25.90
C ALA A 174 -18.49 -1.22 25.09
N ARG A 175 -19.34 -2.06 25.69
CA ARG A 175 -20.66 -2.33 25.14
C ARG A 175 -21.54 -1.07 25.33
N PRO A 176 -22.25 -0.60 24.30
CA PRO A 176 -23.25 0.43 24.49
C PRO A 176 -24.40 -0.14 25.39
N LYS A 177 -24.72 0.60 26.42
CA LYS A 177 -25.91 0.29 27.26
C LYS A 177 -27.16 0.39 26.37
N LYS A 178 -27.93 -0.68 26.29
CA LYS A 178 -29.28 -0.66 25.75
C LYS A 178 -30.13 0.33 26.58
N GLY A 179 -30.56 1.39 25.93
CA GLY A 179 -31.58 2.27 26.49
C GLY A 179 -32.87 1.48 26.67
N SER A 180 -33.38 1.49 27.89
CA SER A 180 -34.70 1.01 28.25
C SER A 180 -35.76 1.85 27.55
N GLY A 181 -36.69 1.19 26.86
CA GLY A 181 -37.82 1.84 26.22
C GLY A 181 -38.74 2.51 27.26
N SER A 182 -39.35 3.57 26.80
CA SER A 182 -40.57 4.11 27.42
C SER A 182 -41.56 4.34 26.29
N SER A 183 -42.68 3.69 26.47
CA SER A 183 -43.91 3.83 25.70
C SER A 183 -44.41 5.27 25.67
N PHE A 184 -44.78 5.75 24.46
CA PHE A 184 -46.09 6.38 24.19
C PHE A 184 -46.26 6.39 22.68
#